data_daecd0487ff82de6947a88674b72f3df
#
_entry.id   daecd0487ff82de6947a88674b72f3df
#
_cell.length_a   1.000
_cell.length_b   1.000
_cell.length_c   1.000
_cell.angle_alpha   90.00
_cell.angle_beta   90.00
_cell.angle_gamma   90.00
#
_symmetry.space_group_name_H-M   'P 1'
#
loop_
_entity.id
_entity.type
_entity.pdbx_description
1 polymer ?
#
loop_
_entity_poly.entity_id
_entity_poly.type
_entity_poly.pdbx_seq_one_letter_code
_entity_poly.pdbx_strand_id
1 'polypeptide(L)'
;MSYFLYFCTKLLYKMTKQDLFENITRKQSFLCVGLDADLQKIPRHLMREKDPIFSFNKAIVDATSLFCVAYKPNLAFYESHGVQGQDSLDRTVSYIKENYPDQFLIGDAKRGDIGNTSEMYARAFFEVSCYDAVTVSPYMGEDSVKPFLNRPKKWAIVLALTSNAGANDFQMTADANGERLFEKVLRKSKEWGTDEEMMYVVGATQGKMLEDIRRIVPNHFLLVPGIGAQGGSLEEVARYGMNSQCGLLVNPSRQIIYADD
;
A
#
# COMPACT_ATOMS: atom_id res chain seq x y z
N MET A 1 -4.68 -29.87 -2.05
CA MET A 1 -5.12 -28.49 -2.37
C MET A 1 -5.36 -27.82 -1.02
N SER A 2 -4.48 -26.89 -0.59
CA SER A 2 -4.50 -26.36 0.77
C SER A 2 -5.79 -25.54 0.99
N TYR A 3 -6.32 -25.54 2.21
CA TYR A 3 -7.47 -24.75 2.65
C TYR A 3 -7.37 -23.26 2.24
N PHE A 4 -6.15 -22.75 2.15
CA PHE A 4 -5.82 -21.37 1.80
C PHE A 4 -6.17 -21.01 0.32
N LEU A 5 -5.86 -21.87 -0.64
CA LEU A 5 -6.25 -21.68 -2.05
C LEU A 5 -7.78 -21.71 -2.27
N TYR A 6 -8.49 -22.47 -1.42
CA TYR A 6 -9.96 -22.54 -1.46
C TYR A 6 -10.62 -21.25 -0.96
N PHE A 7 -9.98 -20.55 -0.01
CA PHE A 7 -10.48 -19.28 0.53
C PHE A 7 -10.33 -18.12 -0.46
N CYS A 8 -9.20 -18.00 -1.15
CA CYS A 8 -8.97 -16.93 -2.12
C CYS A 8 -9.97 -16.95 -3.28
N THR A 9 -10.48 -18.14 -3.64
CA THR A 9 -11.48 -18.30 -4.72
C THR A 9 -12.92 -18.09 -4.25
N LYS A 10 -13.22 -18.21 -2.97
CA LYS A 10 -14.59 -18.09 -2.43
C LYS A 10 -14.94 -16.71 -1.88
N LEU A 11 -13.97 -15.92 -1.39
CA LEU A 11 -14.18 -14.56 -0.92
C LEU A 11 -14.05 -13.57 -2.10
N LEU A 12 -15.11 -13.47 -2.88
CA LEU A 12 -15.24 -12.65 -4.08
C LEU A 12 -15.38 -11.14 -3.82
N TYR A 13 -14.99 -10.64 -2.66
CA TYR A 13 -14.96 -9.18 -2.46
C TYR A 13 -13.70 -8.63 -3.13
N LYS A 14 -13.85 -8.28 -4.38
CA LYS A 14 -12.82 -7.70 -5.23
C LYS A 14 -13.09 -6.21 -5.33
N MET A 15 -12.20 -5.37 -4.82
CA MET A 15 -12.41 -3.93 -4.69
C MET A 15 -12.00 -3.20 -5.98
N THR A 16 -12.99 -2.60 -6.67
CA THR A 16 -12.77 -1.66 -7.76
C THR A 16 -12.42 -0.28 -7.21
N LYS A 17 -12.03 0.63 -8.09
CA LYS A 17 -11.84 2.05 -7.75
C LYS A 17 -13.11 2.68 -7.18
N GLN A 18 -14.25 2.36 -7.77
CA GLN A 18 -15.55 2.83 -7.31
C GLN A 18 -15.90 2.27 -5.92
N ASP A 19 -15.68 0.96 -5.69
CA ASP A 19 -15.92 0.34 -4.37
C ASP A 19 -15.06 1.00 -3.28
N LEU A 20 -13.78 1.32 -3.59
CA LEU A 20 -12.89 2.02 -2.66
C LEU A 20 -13.38 3.44 -2.36
N PHE A 21 -13.82 4.17 -3.37
CA PHE A 21 -14.39 5.52 -3.21
C PHE A 21 -15.69 5.50 -2.38
N GLU A 22 -16.58 4.55 -2.62
CA GLU A 22 -17.81 4.36 -1.84
C GLU A 22 -17.49 4.03 -0.38
N ASN A 23 -16.47 3.19 -0.14
CA ASN A 23 -16.02 2.88 1.22
C ASN A 23 -15.45 4.11 1.95
N ILE A 24 -14.63 4.92 1.26
CA ILE A 24 -14.13 6.21 1.74
C ILE A 24 -15.30 7.13 2.12
N THR A 25 -16.28 7.25 1.24
CA THR A 25 -17.46 8.09 1.45
C THR A 25 -18.29 7.60 2.63
N ARG A 26 -18.54 6.31 2.72
CA ARG A 26 -19.33 5.70 3.79
C ARG A 26 -18.65 5.83 5.16
N LYS A 27 -17.35 5.60 5.23
CA LYS A 27 -16.56 5.69 6.49
C LYS A 27 -16.10 7.12 6.80
N GLN A 28 -16.29 8.08 5.89
CA GLN A 28 -15.77 9.45 5.99
C GLN A 28 -14.26 9.46 6.30
N SER A 29 -13.52 8.54 5.70
CA SER A 29 -12.11 8.32 5.97
C SER A 29 -11.38 7.82 4.74
N PHE A 30 -10.17 8.32 4.51
CA PHE A 30 -9.20 7.82 3.53
C PHE A 30 -7.93 7.28 4.20
N LEU A 31 -8.09 6.85 5.45
CA LEU A 31 -7.04 6.30 6.27
C LEU A 31 -6.67 4.88 5.81
N CYS A 32 -5.36 4.65 5.65
CA CYS A 32 -4.74 3.34 5.48
C CYS A 32 -3.84 3.07 6.69
N VAL A 33 -4.19 2.11 7.53
CA VAL A 33 -3.39 1.79 8.72
C VAL A 33 -2.22 0.88 8.34
N GLY A 34 -0.99 1.33 8.66
CA GLY A 34 0.20 0.49 8.50
C GLY A 34 0.31 -0.54 9.63
N LEU A 35 0.52 -1.81 9.28
CA LEU A 35 0.72 -2.91 10.23
C LEU A 35 2.20 -3.31 10.27
N ASP A 36 3.04 -2.40 10.79
CA ASP A 36 4.49 -2.54 10.88
C ASP A 36 4.85 -3.05 12.29
N ALA A 37 4.42 -4.28 12.62
CA ALA A 37 4.57 -4.87 13.95
C ALA A 37 6.04 -5.15 14.28
N ASP A 38 6.54 -4.51 15.34
CA ASP A 38 7.90 -4.65 15.86
C ASP A 38 7.86 -5.32 17.24
N LEU A 39 8.43 -6.53 17.36
CA LEU A 39 8.43 -7.28 18.63
C LEU A 39 9.01 -6.51 19.82
N GLN A 40 9.88 -5.53 19.56
CA GLN A 40 10.45 -4.69 20.62
C GLN A 40 9.45 -3.65 21.17
N LYS A 41 8.36 -3.40 20.43
CA LYS A 41 7.33 -2.39 20.75
C LYS A 41 5.97 -2.97 21.05
N ILE A 42 5.75 -4.24 20.75
CA ILE A 42 4.50 -4.92 21.10
C ILE A 42 4.30 -4.91 22.63
N PRO A 43 3.10 -4.57 23.12
CA PRO A 43 2.79 -4.55 24.54
C PRO A 43 3.15 -5.87 25.23
N ARG A 44 3.79 -5.79 26.42
CA ARG A 44 4.37 -6.94 27.13
C ARG A 44 3.38 -8.07 27.41
N HIS A 45 2.11 -7.77 27.58
CA HIS A 45 1.10 -8.79 27.82
C HIS A 45 0.88 -9.69 26.60
N LEU A 46 1.01 -9.17 25.38
CA LEU A 46 0.89 -9.93 24.14
C LEU A 46 2.11 -10.78 23.83
N MET A 47 3.28 -10.46 24.41
CA MET A 47 4.50 -11.26 24.24
C MET A 47 4.40 -12.68 24.82
N ARG A 48 3.34 -12.96 25.60
CA ARG A 48 3.05 -14.30 26.15
C ARG A 48 2.14 -15.13 25.24
N GLU A 49 1.59 -14.51 24.21
CA GLU A 49 0.75 -15.20 23.23
C GLU A 49 1.60 -16.14 22.37
N LYS A 50 0.97 -17.15 21.80
CA LYS A 50 1.64 -18.09 20.89
C LYS A 50 2.20 -17.41 19.65
N ASP A 51 1.54 -16.35 19.20
CA ASP A 51 1.92 -15.52 18.05
C ASP A 51 1.68 -14.05 18.40
N PRO A 52 2.67 -13.39 19.03
CA PRO A 52 2.54 -11.99 19.47
C PRO A 52 2.25 -11.02 18.33
N ILE A 53 2.87 -11.23 17.14
CA ILE A 53 2.70 -10.38 15.96
C ILE A 53 1.25 -10.44 15.48
N PHE A 54 0.72 -11.64 15.30
CA PHE A 54 -0.68 -11.80 14.89
C PHE A 54 -1.66 -11.25 15.94
N SER A 55 -1.44 -11.56 17.23
CA SER A 55 -2.31 -11.06 18.30
C SER A 55 -2.33 -9.54 18.37
N PHE A 56 -1.19 -8.90 18.18
CA PHE A 56 -1.09 -7.45 18.09
C PHE A 56 -1.83 -6.89 16.85
N ASN A 57 -1.54 -7.43 15.67
CA ASN A 57 -2.21 -6.99 14.45
C ASN A 57 -3.73 -7.15 14.53
N LYS A 58 -4.18 -8.28 15.07
CA LYS A 58 -5.61 -8.54 15.29
C LYS A 58 -6.24 -7.47 16.16
N ALA A 59 -5.62 -7.14 17.29
CA ALA A 59 -6.13 -6.10 18.20
C ALA A 59 -6.19 -4.72 17.51
N ILE A 60 -5.16 -4.34 16.74
CA ILE A 60 -5.14 -3.10 15.96
C ILE A 60 -6.26 -3.10 14.91
N VAL A 61 -6.43 -4.18 14.18
CA VAL A 61 -7.47 -4.29 13.14
C VAL A 61 -8.86 -4.16 13.77
N ASP A 62 -9.13 -4.87 14.86
CA ASP A 62 -10.41 -4.81 15.56
C ASP A 62 -10.73 -3.40 16.05
N ALA A 63 -9.72 -2.68 16.56
CA ALA A 63 -9.89 -1.32 17.09
C ALA A 63 -10.05 -0.25 15.99
N THR A 64 -9.49 -0.46 14.79
CA THR A 64 -9.38 0.58 13.75
C THR A 64 -10.27 0.36 12.54
N SER A 65 -10.84 -0.82 12.36
CA SER A 65 -11.58 -1.20 11.13
C SER A 65 -12.76 -0.29 10.78
N LEU A 66 -13.38 0.34 11.75
CA LEU A 66 -14.47 1.30 11.53
C LEU A 66 -13.96 2.68 11.04
N PHE A 67 -12.70 2.99 11.29
CA PHE A 67 -12.11 4.32 11.04
C PHE A 67 -11.18 4.35 9.82
N CYS A 68 -10.84 3.22 9.25
CA CYS A 68 -9.97 3.13 8.08
C CYS A 68 -10.62 2.36 6.93
N VAL A 69 -10.09 2.55 5.73
CA VAL A 69 -10.56 1.87 4.51
C VAL A 69 -9.54 0.86 3.99
N ALA A 70 -8.32 0.89 4.53
CA ALA A 70 -7.24 0.03 4.07
C ALA A 70 -6.29 -0.37 5.20
N TYR A 71 -5.65 -1.51 5.03
CA TYR A 71 -4.52 -1.97 5.82
C TYR A 71 -3.31 -2.24 4.94
N LYS A 72 -2.13 -1.90 5.45
CA LYS A 72 -0.88 -2.07 4.72
C LYS A 72 0.22 -2.67 5.60
N PRO A 73 0.32 -4.00 5.71
CA PRO A 73 1.50 -4.62 6.30
C PRO A 73 2.74 -4.35 5.44
N ASN A 74 3.82 -3.92 6.09
CA ASN A 74 5.13 -3.82 5.44
C ASN A 74 5.86 -5.14 5.64
N LEU A 75 6.10 -5.84 4.54
CA LEU A 75 6.61 -7.21 4.56
C LEU A 75 7.96 -7.35 5.26
N ALA A 76 8.81 -6.32 5.22
CA ALA A 76 10.12 -6.37 5.87
C ALA A 76 10.04 -6.67 7.38
N PHE A 77 8.97 -6.19 8.06
CA PHE A 77 8.76 -6.48 9.49
C PHE A 77 8.42 -7.94 9.77
N TYR A 78 7.91 -8.65 8.79
CA TYR A 78 7.56 -10.07 8.90
C TYR A 78 8.67 -10.95 8.34
N GLU A 79 9.21 -10.64 7.16
CA GLU A 79 10.32 -11.37 6.52
C GLU A 79 11.55 -11.44 7.44
N SER A 80 11.81 -10.41 8.26
CA SER A 80 12.90 -10.39 9.25
C SER A 80 12.78 -11.46 10.35
N HIS A 81 11.61 -12.07 10.51
CA HIS A 81 11.33 -13.15 11.45
C HIS A 81 11.22 -14.53 10.78
N GLY A 82 11.61 -14.63 9.51
CA GLY A 82 11.61 -15.87 8.75
C GLY A 82 10.24 -16.52 8.65
N VAL A 83 10.19 -17.85 8.78
CA VAL A 83 8.94 -18.61 8.61
C VAL A 83 7.86 -18.20 9.62
N GLN A 84 8.22 -17.90 10.86
CA GLN A 84 7.26 -17.48 11.88
C GLN A 84 6.62 -16.13 11.53
N GLY A 85 7.42 -15.18 11.04
CA GLY A 85 6.91 -13.89 10.60
C GLY A 85 5.97 -14.04 9.39
N GLN A 86 6.33 -14.91 8.44
CA GLN A 86 5.46 -15.20 7.31
C GLN A 86 4.11 -15.83 7.75
N ASP A 87 4.14 -16.77 8.69
CA ASP A 87 2.91 -17.37 9.24
C ASP A 87 2.03 -16.31 9.93
N SER A 88 2.63 -15.42 10.72
CA SER A 88 1.92 -14.31 11.36
C SER A 88 1.30 -13.37 10.33
N LEU A 89 2.00 -13.09 9.23
CA LEU A 89 1.50 -12.26 8.13
C LEU A 89 0.31 -12.93 7.44
N ASP A 90 0.43 -14.21 7.08
CA ASP A 90 -0.61 -14.96 6.38
C ASP A 90 -1.87 -15.08 7.25
N ARG A 91 -1.73 -15.28 8.55
CA ARG A 91 -2.84 -15.25 9.52
C ARG A 91 -3.49 -13.87 9.62
N THR A 92 -2.69 -12.80 9.62
CA THR A 92 -3.18 -11.42 9.64
C THR A 92 -3.99 -11.11 8.38
N VAL A 93 -3.48 -11.47 7.21
CA VAL A 93 -4.16 -11.29 5.92
C VAL A 93 -5.49 -12.04 5.88
N SER A 94 -5.47 -13.32 6.29
CA SER A 94 -6.68 -14.15 6.35
C SER A 94 -7.71 -13.54 7.29
N TYR A 95 -7.28 -13.12 8.49
CA TYR A 95 -8.16 -12.50 9.48
C TYR A 95 -8.87 -11.25 8.94
N ILE A 96 -8.12 -10.36 8.27
CA ILE A 96 -8.70 -9.16 7.67
C ILE A 96 -9.71 -9.53 6.60
N LYS A 97 -9.37 -10.45 5.69
CA LYS A 97 -10.25 -10.83 4.58
C LYS A 97 -11.52 -11.55 5.04
N GLU A 98 -11.45 -12.31 6.12
CA GLU A 98 -12.59 -13.05 6.66
C GLU A 98 -13.55 -12.18 7.47
N ASN A 99 -13.01 -11.27 8.27
CA ASN A 99 -13.81 -10.50 9.24
C ASN A 99 -14.13 -9.07 8.76
N TYR A 100 -13.31 -8.52 7.87
CA TYR A 100 -13.41 -7.14 7.38
C TYR A 100 -13.24 -7.10 5.85
N PRO A 101 -14.12 -7.76 5.07
CA PRO A 101 -13.95 -7.93 3.63
C PRO A 101 -14.01 -6.60 2.85
N ASP A 102 -14.53 -5.55 3.44
CA ASP A 102 -14.59 -4.19 2.89
C ASP A 102 -13.26 -3.41 3.04
N GLN A 103 -12.25 -3.99 3.71
CA GLN A 103 -10.94 -3.36 3.83
C GLN A 103 -10.06 -3.65 2.61
N PHE A 104 -9.47 -2.58 2.05
CA PHE A 104 -8.50 -2.68 0.97
C PHE A 104 -7.14 -3.11 1.54
N LEU A 105 -6.60 -4.22 1.06
CA LEU A 105 -5.40 -4.81 1.65
C LEU A 105 -4.19 -4.66 0.73
N ILE A 106 -3.17 -3.95 1.20
CA ILE A 106 -1.97 -3.60 0.45
C ILE A 106 -0.76 -4.37 0.97
N GLY A 107 -0.12 -5.18 0.14
CA GLY A 107 1.19 -5.74 0.43
C GLY A 107 2.29 -4.71 0.16
N ASP A 108 2.88 -4.13 1.22
CA ASP A 108 3.99 -3.19 1.04
C ASP A 108 5.32 -3.95 0.89
N ALA A 109 5.59 -4.42 -0.32
CA ALA A 109 6.66 -5.34 -0.65
C ALA A 109 7.76 -4.74 -1.52
N LYS A 110 7.42 -3.67 -2.27
CA LYS A 110 8.32 -2.97 -3.20
C LYS A 110 9.06 -3.94 -4.14
N ARG A 111 8.29 -4.91 -4.67
CA ARG A 111 8.87 -5.89 -5.61
C ARG A 111 9.26 -5.23 -6.92
N GLY A 112 10.26 -5.78 -7.57
CA GLY A 112 10.73 -5.34 -8.88
C GLY A 112 11.64 -6.42 -9.44
N ASP A 113 11.21 -7.02 -10.55
CA ASP A 113 11.95 -7.98 -11.34
C ASP A 113 11.40 -7.93 -12.77
N ILE A 114 11.88 -8.75 -13.67
CA ILE A 114 11.47 -8.71 -15.08
C ILE A 114 10.70 -9.95 -15.48
N GLY A 115 9.79 -9.79 -16.43
CA GLY A 115 9.12 -10.87 -17.15
C GLY A 115 8.53 -11.93 -16.23
N ASN A 116 8.94 -13.18 -16.43
CA ASN A 116 8.40 -14.34 -15.71
C ASN A 116 8.63 -14.29 -14.19
N THR A 117 9.74 -13.74 -13.72
CA THR A 117 10.00 -13.62 -12.27
C THR A 117 9.02 -12.63 -11.64
N SER A 118 8.74 -11.50 -12.29
CA SER A 118 7.74 -10.54 -11.85
C SER A 118 6.33 -11.15 -11.83
N GLU A 119 6.02 -12.02 -12.81
CA GLU A 119 4.78 -12.80 -12.86
C GLU A 119 4.65 -13.74 -11.63
N MET A 120 5.74 -14.41 -11.22
CA MET A 120 5.71 -15.24 -10.01
C MET A 120 5.43 -14.41 -8.74
N TYR A 121 5.98 -13.22 -8.63
CA TYR A 121 5.62 -12.29 -7.55
C TYR A 121 4.15 -11.89 -7.61
N ALA A 122 3.63 -11.51 -8.76
CA ALA A 122 2.22 -11.14 -8.91
C ALA A 122 1.28 -12.29 -8.48
N ARG A 123 1.58 -13.53 -8.86
CA ARG A 123 0.84 -14.72 -8.41
C ARG A 123 0.91 -14.91 -6.91
N ALA A 124 2.09 -14.76 -6.30
CA ALA A 124 2.26 -14.88 -4.85
C ALA A 124 1.34 -13.92 -4.09
N PHE A 125 1.29 -12.65 -4.50
CA PHE A 125 0.46 -11.64 -3.84
C PHE A 125 -1.03 -11.79 -4.13
N PHE A 126 -1.41 -12.00 -5.37
CA PHE A 126 -2.79 -11.90 -5.79
C PHE A 126 -3.56 -13.22 -5.76
N GLU A 127 -2.88 -14.35 -5.96
CA GLU A 127 -3.52 -15.66 -6.04
C GLU A 127 -3.28 -16.50 -4.77
N VAL A 128 -2.10 -16.35 -4.14
CA VAL A 128 -1.78 -17.10 -2.93
C VAL A 128 -2.14 -16.32 -1.67
N SER A 129 -1.64 -15.10 -1.51
CA SER A 129 -1.82 -14.30 -0.29
C SER A 129 -3.03 -13.36 -0.33
N CYS A 130 -3.80 -13.32 -1.43
CA CYS A 130 -5.08 -12.60 -1.56
C CYS A 130 -5.05 -11.09 -1.31
N TYR A 131 -3.93 -10.42 -1.49
CA TYR A 131 -3.86 -8.96 -1.44
C TYR A 131 -4.71 -8.33 -2.56
N ASP A 132 -5.22 -7.13 -2.33
CA ASP A 132 -5.88 -6.32 -3.36
C ASP A 132 -4.85 -5.53 -4.15
N ALA A 133 -3.78 -5.07 -3.48
CA ALA A 133 -2.72 -4.29 -4.09
C ALA A 133 -1.34 -4.70 -3.59
N VAL A 134 -0.31 -4.40 -4.38
CA VAL A 134 1.10 -4.57 -4.00
C VAL A 134 1.93 -3.38 -4.47
N THR A 135 2.88 -2.93 -3.65
CA THR A 135 3.82 -1.90 -4.04
C THR A 135 4.92 -2.49 -4.92
N VAL A 136 5.21 -1.80 -6.04
CA VAL A 136 6.19 -2.24 -7.04
C VAL A 136 7.18 -1.13 -7.38
N SER A 137 8.42 -1.51 -7.67
CA SER A 137 9.47 -0.61 -8.11
C SER A 137 9.51 -0.55 -9.65
N PRO A 138 9.40 0.64 -10.26
CA PRO A 138 9.42 0.79 -11.71
C PRO A 138 10.84 0.92 -12.31
N TYR A 139 11.89 0.82 -11.50
CA TYR A 139 13.26 1.14 -11.93
C TYR A 139 13.72 0.31 -13.12
N MET A 140 13.28 -0.95 -13.25
CA MET A 140 13.56 -1.80 -14.41
C MET A 140 12.57 -1.63 -15.57
N GLY A 141 11.71 -0.61 -15.55
CA GLY A 141 10.80 -0.27 -16.64
C GLY A 141 9.50 -1.08 -16.65
N GLU A 142 8.89 -1.13 -17.83
CA GLU A 142 7.58 -1.74 -18.08
C GLU A 142 7.51 -3.21 -17.65
N ASP A 143 8.56 -3.96 -17.93
CA ASP A 143 8.68 -5.39 -17.63
C ASP A 143 8.57 -5.71 -16.13
N SER A 144 8.87 -4.73 -15.27
CA SER A 144 8.77 -4.90 -13.82
C SER A 144 7.36 -4.63 -13.27
N VAL A 145 6.53 -3.89 -14.01
CA VAL A 145 5.19 -3.45 -13.56
C VAL A 145 4.07 -4.21 -14.26
N LYS A 146 4.16 -4.40 -15.58
CA LYS A 146 3.10 -5.04 -16.39
C LYS A 146 2.61 -6.38 -15.86
N PRO A 147 3.44 -7.30 -15.32
CA PRO A 147 2.96 -8.57 -14.75
C PRO A 147 1.97 -8.43 -13.59
N PHE A 148 1.96 -7.26 -12.92
CA PHE A 148 0.99 -6.98 -11.85
C PHE A 148 -0.32 -6.36 -12.36
N LEU A 149 -0.37 -5.92 -13.61
CA LEU A 149 -1.52 -5.32 -14.26
C LEU A 149 -2.38 -6.38 -14.99
N ASN A 150 -3.52 -5.94 -15.55
CA ASN A 150 -4.47 -6.81 -16.27
C ASN A 150 -4.99 -7.99 -15.43
N ARG A 151 -5.05 -7.81 -14.13
CA ARG A 151 -5.64 -8.77 -13.17
C ARG A 151 -6.91 -8.15 -12.61
N PRO A 152 -8.08 -8.73 -12.87
CA PRO A 152 -9.35 -8.14 -12.49
C PRO A 152 -9.40 -7.74 -11.01
N LYS A 153 -9.61 -6.43 -10.75
CA LYS A 153 -9.74 -5.86 -9.40
C LYS A 153 -8.48 -6.03 -8.52
N LYS A 154 -7.31 -6.06 -9.15
CA LYS A 154 -6.01 -6.06 -8.49
C LYS A 154 -5.23 -4.82 -8.92
N TRP A 155 -4.37 -4.34 -8.03
CA TRP A 155 -3.73 -3.05 -8.18
C TRP A 155 -2.21 -3.14 -8.03
N ALA A 156 -1.48 -2.52 -8.96
CA ALA A 156 -0.07 -2.21 -8.78
C ALA A 156 0.09 -0.80 -8.21
N ILE A 157 0.81 -0.65 -7.10
CA ILE A 157 1.12 0.66 -6.52
C ILE A 157 2.57 0.98 -6.82
N VAL A 158 2.77 1.81 -7.85
CA VAL A 158 4.10 2.13 -8.40
C VAL A 158 4.80 3.19 -7.55
N LEU A 159 6.06 2.96 -7.18
CA LEU A 159 6.88 3.96 -6.50
C LEU A 159 7.17 5.12 -7.47
N ALA A 160 6.78 6.34 -7.10
CA ALA A 160 7.04 7.55 -7.87
C ALA A 160 7.96 8.51 -7.12
N LEU A 161 7.44 9.20 -6.11
CA LEU A 161 8.22 10.13 -5.29
C LEU A 161 8.12 9.70 -3.82
N THR A 162 9.24 9.36 -3.20
CA THR A 162 9.28 8.90 -1.81
C THR A 162 9.67 10.02 -0.85
N SER A 163 9.39 9.85 0.45
CA SER A 163 9.58 10.88 1.47
C SER A 163 10.97 10.91 2.10
N ASN A 164 11.81 9.91 1.83
CA ASN A 164 13.16 9.81 2.40
C ASN A 164 14.16 10.75 1.72
N ALA A 165 15.20 11.13 2.41
CA ALA A 165 16.25 12.04 1.90
C ALA A 165 16.92 11.50 0.62
N GLY A 166 17.11 10.18 0.50
CA GLY A 166 17.69 9.54 -0.68
C GLY A 166 16.83 9.64 -1.96
N ALA A 167 15.61 10.18 -1.90
CA ALA A 167 14.85 10.52 -3.09
C ALA A 167 15.59 11.53 -3.97
N ASN A 168 16.42 12.38 -3.38
CA ASN A 168 17.24 13.36 -4.10
C ASN A 168 18.33 12.73 -4.97
N ASP A 169 18.76 11.51 -4.68
CA ASP A 169 19.85 10.87 -5.42
C ASP A 169 19.43 10.52 -6.87
N PHE A 170 18.14 10.18 -7.06
CA PHE A 170 17.60 9.77 -8.35
C PHE A 170 16.29 10.47 -8.72
N GLN A 171 15.30 10.42 -7.85
CA GLN A 171 13.92 10.79 -8.18
C GLN A 171 13.80 12.28 -8.55
N MET A 172 14.65 13.13 -7.95
CA MET A 172 14.68 14.58 -8.19
C MET A 172 15.65 15.01 -9.31
N THR A 173 16.44 14.08 -9.88
CA THR A 173 17.32 14.43 -11.01
C THR A 173 16.46 14.82 -12.20
N ALA A 174 16.84 15.92 -12.87
CA ALA A 174 16.14 16.44 -14.04
C ALA A 174 16.93 16.17 -15.34
N ASP A 175 16.22 15.93 -16.41
CA ASP A 175 16.78 15.85 -17.75
C ASP A 175 17.08 17.26 -18.35
N ALA A 176 17.55 17.30 -19.59
CA ALA A 176 17.88 18.55 -20.30
C ALA A 176 16.65 19.49 -20.51
N ASN A 177 15.44 18.98 -20.42
CA ASN A 177 14.19 19.73 -20.51
C ASN A 177 13.64 20.16 -19.14
N GLY A 178 14.34 19.78 -18.05
CA GLY A 178 13.91 20.06 -16.68
C GLY A 178 12.88 19.07 -16.14
N GLU A 179 12.54 17.99 -16.86
CA GLU A 179 11.64 16.93 -16.35
C GLU A 179 12.38 16.07 -15.32
N ARG A 180 11.82 15.98 -14.12
CA ARG A 180 12.38 15.16 -13.02
C ARG A 180 12.10 13.68 -13.26
N LEU A 181 12.98 12.80 -12.75
CA LEU A 181 12.85 11.37 -12.96
C LEU A 181 11.48 10.83 -12.44
N PHE A 182 11.00 11.29 -11.29
CA PHE A 182 9.69 10.84 -10.80
C PHE A 182 8.53 11.26 -11.72
N GLU A 183 8.60 12.43 -12.35
CA GLU A 183 7.60 12.90 -13.33
C GLU A 183 7.63 12.03 -14.58
N LYS A 184 8.83 11.69 -15.05
CA LYS A 184 9.01 10.76 -16.16
C LYS A 184 8.46 9.37 -15.85
N VAL A 185 8.67 8.87 -14.61
CA VAL A 185 8.07 7.60 -14.14
C VAL A 185 6.55 7.69 -14.20
N LEU A 186 5.93 8.75 -13.68
CA LEU A 186 4.48 8.96 -13.72
C LEU A 186 3.94 9.00 -15.15
N ARG A 187 4.57 9.79 -16.04
CA ARG A 187 4.15 9.92 -17.44
C ARG A 187 4.28 8.61 -18.19
N LYS A 188 5.40 7.92 -18.03
CA LYS A 188 5.68 6.70 -18.76
C LYS A 188 4.81 5.54 -18.27
N SER A 189 4.66 5.38 -16.98
CA SER A 189 3.87 4.27 -16.43
C SER A 189 2.37 4.37 -16.72
N LYS A 190 1.83 5.56 -16.94
CA LYS A 190 0.45 5.75 -17.43
C LYS A 190 0.17 5.06 -18.78
N GLU A 191 1.20 4.81 -19.56
CA GLU A 191 1.06 4.09 -20.82
C GLU A 191 0.93 2.57 -20.60
N TRP A 192 1.27 2.07 -19.43
CA TRP A 192 1.30 0.64 -19.11
C TRP A 192 -0.03 0.12 -18.55
N GLY A 193 -0.82 0.99 -17.87
CA GLY A 193 -2.08 0.64 -17.24
C GLY A 193 -2.94 1.86 -16.96
N THR A 194 -4.13 1.62 -16.44
CA THR A 194 -5.16 2.62 -16.18
C THR A 194 -5.25 3.00 -14.70
N ASP A 195 -6.02 4.02 -14.39
CA ASP A 195 -6.36 4.43 -13.02
C ASP A 195 -7.35 3.49 -12.30
N GLU A 196 -7.77 2.42 -12.98
CA GLU A 196 -8.59 1.33 -12.40
C GLU A 196 -7.74 0.19 -11.82
N GLU A 197 -6.46 0.13 -12.14
CA GLU A 197 -5.54 -0.95 -11.74
C GLU A 197 -4.17 -0.45 -11.27
N MET A 198 -3.94 0.87 -11.33
CA MET A 198 -2.65 1.45 -10.96
C MET A 198 -2.81 2.63 -10.01
N MET A 199 -2.00 2.63 -8.96
CA MET A 199 -1.84 3.72 -7.98
C MET A 199 -0.37 4.13 -7.93
N TYR A 200 -0.07 5.24 -7.23
CA TYR A 200 1.31 5.69 -7.03
C TYR A 200 1.63 5.97 -5.57
N VAL A 201 2.84 5.63 -5.15
CA VAL A 201 3.39 6.08 -3.86
C VAL A 201 3.93 7.48 -4.02
N VAL A 202 3.42 8.41 -3.20
CA VAL A 202 3.88 9.80 -3.13
C VAL A 202 4.06 10.22 -1.67
N GLY A 203 5.28 10.59 -1.28
CA GLY A 203 5.59 10.98 0.09
C GLY A 203 4.87 12.26 0.54
N ALA A 204 4.38 12.28 1.76
CA ALA A 204 3.62 13.40 2.35
C ALA A 204 4.45 14.68 2.58
N THR A 205 5.79 14.58 2.61
CA THR A 205 6.69 15.74 2.83
C THR A 205 6.75 16.69 1.63
N GLN A 206 6.08 16.37 0.53
CA GLN A 206 6.14 17.08 -0.73
C GLN A 206 4.79 17.72 -1.10
N GLY A 207 4.10 18.34 -0.12
CA GLY A 207 2.73 18.83 -0.27
C GLY A 207 2.46 19.60 -1.58
N LYS A 208 3.27 20.62 -1.91
CA LYS A 208 3.09 21.39 -3.14
C LYS A 208 3.36 20.60 -4.42
N MET A 209 4.24 19.59 -4.38
CA MET A 209 4.50 18.75 -5.55
C MET A 209 3.30 17.86 -5.91
N LEU A 210 2.36 17.67 -4.98
CA LEU A 210 1.11 16.96 -5.28
C LEU A 210 0.29 17.65 -6.39
N GLU A 211 0.37 18.98 -6.53
CA GLU A 211 -0.27 19.68 -7.66
C GLU A 211 0.34 19.26 -9.00
N ASP A 212 1.66 19.21 -9.08
CA ASP A 212 2.37 18.79 -10.32
C ASP A 212 2.07 17.33 -10.62
N ILE A 213 2.06 16.48 -9.59
CA ILE A 213 1.71 15.07 -9.71
C ILE A 213 0.27 14.91 -10.21
N ARG A 214 -0.68 15.67 -9.67
CA ARG A 214 -2.09 15.64 -10.10
C ARG A 214 -2.27 16.10 -11.56
N ARG A 215 -1.48 17.04 -12.05
CA ARG A 215 -1.49 17.40 -13.49
C ARG A 215 -1.09 16.22 -14.38
N ILE A 216 -0.21 15.32 -13.89
CA ILE A 216 0.24 14.15 -14.64
C ILE A 216 -0.75 12.99 -14.47
N VAL A 217 -1.20 12.71 -13.25
CA VAL A 217 -2.06 11.57 -12.87
C VAL A 217 -3.33 12.04 -12.14
N PRO A 218 -4.25 12.74 -12.83
CA PRO A 218 -5.39 13.41 -12.21
C PRO A 218 -6.36 12.45 -11.50
N ASN A 219 -6.53 11.25 -12.03
CA ASN A 219 -7.56 10.32 -11.59
C ASN A 219 -7.04 9.13 -10.75
N HIS A 220 -5.73 8.91 -10.70
CA HIS A 220 -5.15 7.80 -9.96
C HIS A 220 -5.23 8.01 -8.45
N PHE A 221 -5.40 6.92 -7.70
CA PHE A 221 -5.19 6.97 -6.26
C PHE A 221 -3.69 7.14 -5.93
N LEU A 222 -3.41 7.89 -4.88
CA LEU A 222 -2.07 8.08 -4.33
C LEU A 222 -2.01 7.44 -2.94
N LEU A 223 -1.07 6.54 -2.73
CA LEU A 223 -0.69 6.06 -1.41
C LEU A 223 0.33 7.04 -0.83
N VAL A 224 -0.02 7.69 0.27
CA VAL A 224 0.75 8.80 0.84
C VAL A 224 1.30 8.44 2.21
N PRO A 225 2.51 7.83 2.29
CA PRO A 225 3.18 7.59 3.56
C PRO A 225 3.87 8.85 4.10
N GLY A 226 4.17 8.86 5.41
CA GLY A 226 5.02 9.88 6.03
C GLY A 226 4.27 11.07 6.65
N ILE A 227 2.96 10.99 6.83
CA ILE A 227 2.19 11.97 7.60
C ILE A 227 2.68 11.95 9.06
N GLY A 228 2.85 13.12 9.63
CA GLY A 228 3.24 13.34 11.03
C GLY A 228 4.67 12.89 11.33
N ALA A 229 4.93 11.60 11.45
CA ALA A 229 6.24 11.06 11.86
C ALA A 229 7.43 11.50 10.99
N GLN A 230 7.19 11.85 9.72
CA GLN A 230 8.21 12.37 8.80
C GLN A 230 8.01 13.86 8.47
N GLY A 231 7.11 14.55 9.19
CA GLY A 231 6.86 15.98 9.03
C GLY A 231 5.84 16.35 7.92
N GLY A 232 5.18 15.37 7.31
CA GLY A 232 4.13 15.62 6.31
C GLY A 232 2.85 16.17 6.95
N SER A 233 2.25 17.23 6.35
CA SER A 233 0.97 17.81 6.77
C SER A 233 -0.19 17.12 6.08
N LEU A 234 -1.15 16.62 6.86
CA LEU A 234 -2.39 16.04 6.33
C LEU A 234 -3.21 17.09 5.55
N GLU A 235 -3.24 18.33 6.05
CA GLU A 235 -3.98 19.43 5.42
C GLU A 235 -3.43 19.78 4.04
N GLU A 236 -2.09 19.85 3.90
CA GLU A 236 -1.46 20.09 2.61
C GLU A 236 -1.68 18.92 1.64
N VAL A 237 -1.55 17.69 2.14
CA VAL A 237 -1.81 16.49 1.32
C VAL A 237 -3.25 16.46 0.83
N ALA A 238 -4.22 16.76 1.69
CA ALA A 238 -5.63 16.83 1.30
C ALA A 238 -5.87 17.98 0.31
N ARG A 239 -5.34 19.17 0.60
CA ARG A 239 -5.54 20.37 -0.22
C ARG A 239 -5.03 20.22 -1.65
N TYR A 240 -3.84 19.65 -1.82
CA TYR A 240 -3.17 19.57 -3.13
C TYR A 240 -3.30 18.18 -3.79
N GLY A 241 -3.61 17.15 -3.01
CA GLY A 241 -3.65 15.77 -3.49
C GLY A 241 -5.04 15.21 -3.76
N MET A 242 -6.12 15.77 -3.21
CA MET A 242 -7.47 15.28 -3.47
C MET A 242 -7.93 15.51 -4.91
N ASN A 243 -8.76 14.60 -5.40
CA ASN A 243 -9.51 14.74 -6.66
C ASN A 243 -11.02 14.51 -6.43
N SER A 244 -11.81 14.45 -7.50
CA SER A 244 -13.27 14.26 -7.42
C SER A 244 -13.73 12.97 -6.73
N GLN A 245 -12.85 11.96 -6.65
CA GLN A 245 -13.09 10.67 -5.98
C GLN A 245 -12.19 10.49 -4.75
N CYS A 246 -11.89 11.56 -4.02
CA CYS A 246 -10.86 11.60 -2.98
C CYS A 246 -9.44 11.37 -3.55
N GLY A 247 -9.18 10.21 -4.15
CA GLY A 247 -7.93 9.86 -4.81
C GLY A 247 -6.73 9.68 -3.87
N LEU A 248 -6.93 9.60 -2.57
CA LEU A 248 -5.87 9.47 -1.56
C LEU A 248 -6.11 8.27 -0.65
N LEU A 249 -5.01 7.60 -0.29
CA LEU A 249 -4.89 6.72 0.86
C LEU A 249 -3.72 7.22 1.71
N VAL A 250 -4.01 7.85 2.83
CA VAL A 250 -2.98 8.36 3.74
C VAL A 250 -2.55 7.25 4.68
N ASN A 251 -1.24 6.98 4.74
CA ASN A 251 -0.70 5.84 5.47
C ASN A 251 0.22 6.25 6.64
N PRO A 252 -0.32 6.57 7.82
CA PRO A 252 0.41 6.52 9.09
C PRO A 252 0.52 5.06 9.56
N SER A 253 1.59 4.74 10.28
CA SER A 253 1.80 3.44 10.92
C SER A 253 2.03 3.64 12.42
N ARG A 254 3.26 3.92 12.84
CA ARG A 254 3.66 3.99 14.25
C ARG A 254 2.82 4.92 15.13
N GLN A 255 2.32 6.01 14.58
CA GLN A 255 1.46 6.97 15.32
C GLN A 255 0.09 6.40 15.68
N ILE A 256 -0.35 5.34 14.99
CA ILE A 256 -1.61 4.66 15.28
C ILE A 256 -1.37 3.41 16.11
N ILE A 257 -0.50 2.52 15.60
CA ILE A 257 -0.36 1.20 16.23
C ILE A 257 0.43 1.21 17.53
N TYR A 258 1.17 2.30 17.81
CA TYR A 258 1.92 2.53 19.04
C TYR A 258 1.54 3.89 19.67
N ALA A 259 0.29 4.33 19.47
CA ALA A 259 -0.24 5.49 20.19
C ALA A 259 -0.24 5.17 21.69
N ASP A 260 0.20 6.12 22.51
CA ASP A 260 0.26 6.01 23.98
C ASP A 260 1.41 5.16 24.55
N ASP A 261 2.48 4.93 23.79
CA ASP A 261 3.75 4.44 24.36
C ASP A 261 4.68 5.60 24.78
#